data_09ba8f51b7bf087e20676f9f20c38c73
#
_entry.id   09ba8f51b7bf087e20676f9f20c38c73
#
_cell.length_a   1.000
_cell.length_b   1.000
_cell.length_c   1.000
_cell.angle_alpha   90.00
_cell.angle_beta   90.00
_cell.angle_gamma   90.00
#
_symmetry.space_group_name_H-M   'P 1'
#
loop_
_entity.id
_entity.type
_entity.pdbx_description
1 polymer ?
#
loop_
_entity_poly.entity_id
_entity_poly.type
_entity_poly.pdbx_seq_one_letter_code
_entity_poly.pdbx_strand_id
1 'polypeptide(L)'
;MGASFSVDSDLYLADQDESNGGTYPDAIAVYQNGEIQWREAKAEEDEEGTLRDQRQRAIQERITRDLQYQYLRVTPELIQKHWQFICNWRRATAFCSAVRHLNIQQYEDEVCAMVSARRTIALSEVVSEYSHAEHSVVVAAILKLSQQGRVLSDLDKLALGPRTVLEAQ
;
A
#
# COMPACT_ATOMS: atom_id res chain seq x y z
N MET A 1 8.27 2.41 5.41
CA MET A 1 7.04 2.22 6.21
C MET A 1 6.04 1.46 5.36
N GLY A 2 5.87 0.16 5.62
CA GLY A 2 4.94 -0.67 4.87
C GLY A 2 3.50 -0.43 5.34
N ALA A 3 2.60 -0.08 4.43
CA ALA A 3 1.17 -0.09 4.71
C ALA A 3 0.62 -1.47 4.34
N SER A 4 0.07 -2.21 5.29
CA SER A 4 -0.73 -3.38 4.98
C SER A 4 -2.15 -2.92 4.66
N PHE A 5 -2.67 -3.30 3.49
CA PHE A 5 -4.05 -3.05 3.13
C PHE A 5 -4.90 -4.25 3.57
N SER A 6 -5.61 -4.12 4.69
CA SER A 6 -6.78 -4.94 4.94
C SER A 6 -8.02 -4.08 4.68
N VAL A 7 -8.87 -4.52 3.78
CA VAL A 7 -10.23 -3.98 3.65
C VAL A 7 -11.08 -4.77 4.63
N ASP A 8 -11.13 -4.31 5.87
CA ASP A 8 -12.09 -4.83 6.83
C ASP A 8 -13.43 -4.16 6.55
N SER A 9 -14.33 -4.91 5.92
CA SER A 9 -15.68 -4.46 5.56
C SER A 9 -16.62 -4.25 6.76
N ASP A 10 -16.16 -4.50 7.97
CA ASP A 10 -17.02 -4.50 9.16
C ASP A 10 -16.95 -3.21 9.99
N LEU A 11 -16.17 -2.22 9.58
CA LEU A 11 -16.16 -0.89 10.20
C LEU A 11 -17.24 0.03 9.59
N TYR A 12 -18.49 -0.48 9.56
CA TYR A 12 -19.65 0.32 9.25
C TYR A 12 -20.08 1.09 10.51
N LEU A 13 -19.56 2.28 10.70
CA LEU A 13 -20.14 3.25 11.62
C LEU A 13 -21.39 3.84 10.96
N ALA A 14 -22.49 3.09 11.03
CA ALA A 14 -23.82 3.59 10.72
C ALA A 14 -24.25 4.53 11.86
N ASP A 15 -24.01 5.82 11.71
CA ASP A 15 -24.75 6.81 12.49
C ASP A 15 -26.15 6.88 11.88
N GLN A 16 -27.12 6.20 12.54
CA GLN A 16 -28.50 6.08 12.09
C GLN A 16 -29.32 7.33 12.38
N ASP A 17 -28.79 8.49 12.08
CA ASP A 17 -29.62 9.69 12.05
C ASP A 17 -29.99 9.98 10.58
N GLU A 18 -31.17 9.52 10.16
CA GLU A 18 -31.68 9.66 8.79
C GLU A 18 -31.79 11.12 8.30
N SER A 19 -31.58 12.09 9.17
CA SER A 19 -31.60 13.52 8.84
C SER A 19 -30.22 14.07 8.45
N ASN A 20 -29.11 13.39 8.76
CA ASN A 20 -27.76 13.80 8.43
C ASN A 20 -27.14 12.75 7.53
N GLY A 21 -27.20 12.96 6.22
CA GLY A 21 -26.66 12.05 5.22
C GLY A 21 -25.29 11.50 5.63
N GLY A 22 -25.24 10.20 5.90
CA GLY A 22 -24.03 9.49 6.24
C GLY A 22 -22.99 9.63 5.14
N THR A 23 -21.74 9.70 5.50
CA THR A 23 -20.63 9.74 4.55
C THR A 23 -19.70 8.55 4.81
N TYR A 24 -19.23 7.96 3.72
CA TYR A 24 -18.33 6.81 3.76
C TYR A 24 -17.02 7.19 3.07
N PRO A 25 -15.86 6.68 3.54
CA PRO A 25 -14.62 6.83 2.81
C PRO A 25 -14.60 5.97 1.56
N ASP A 26 -13.84 6.38 0.56
CA ASP A 26 -13.54 5.50 -0.58
C ASP A 26 -12.57 4.38 -0.18
N ALA A 27 -11.71 4.64 0.81
CA ALA A 27 -10.83 3.64 1.38
C ALA A 27 -10.40 3.98 2.82
N ILE A 28 -10.10 2.94 3.60
CA ILE A 28 -9.45 3.06 4.91
C ILE A 28 -8.10 2.35 4.83
N ALA A 29 -7.03 3.05 5.21
CA ALA A 29 -5.71 2.47 5.35
C ALA A 29 -5.36 2.31 6.83
N VAL A 30 -4.98 1.09 7.21
CA VAL A 30 -4.48 0.79 8.56
C VAL A 30 -2.97 0.55 8.47
N TYR A 31 -2.20 1.30 9.24
CA TYR A 31 -0.75 1.20 9.27
C TYR A 31 -0.29 0.25 10.39
N GLN A 32 0.92 -0.33 10.25
CA GLN A 32 1.48 -1.25 11.24
C GLN A 32 1.66 -0.62 12.63
N ASN A 33 1.82 0.70 12.71
CA ASN A 33 1.89 1.45 13.96
C ASN A 33 0.51 1.71 14.62
N GLY A 34 -0.57 1.18 14.03
CA GLY A 34 -1.94 1.36 14.49
C GLY A 34 -2.61 2.65 14.02
N GLU A 35 -1.92 3.50 13.24
CA GLU A 35 -2.55 4.68 12.64
C GLU A 35 -3.61 4.26 11.62
N ILE A 36 -4.74 4.95 11.63
CA ILE A 36 -5.83 4.75 10.69
C ILE A 36 -5.99 6.02 9.85
N GLN A 37 -6.04 5.84 8.54
CA GLN A 37 -6.22 6.95 7.61
C GLN A 37 -7.46 6.72 6.75
N TRP A 38 -8.38 7.66 6.84
CA TRP A 38 -9.55 7.76 5.97
C TRP A 38 -9.15 8.44 4.66
N ARG A 39 -9.42 7.82 3.54
CA ARG A 39 -9.06 8.31 2.21
C ARG A 39 -10.29 8.59 1.37
N GLU A 40 -10.29 9.74 0.75
CA GLU A 40 -11.35 10.21 -0.15
C GLU A 40 -10.73 10.56 -1.50
N ALA A 41 -11.17 9.91 -2.58
CA ALA A 41 -10.72 10.22 -3.93
C ALA A 41 -11.51 11.42 -4.50
N LYS A 42 -10.80 12.36 -5.09
CA LYS A 42 -11.39 13.52 -5.78
C LYS A 42 -10.78 13.65 -7.16
N ALA A 43 -11.64 13.77 -8.18
CA ALA A 43 -11.20 13.84 -9.57
C ALA A 43 -10.52 15.18 -9.92
N GLU A 44 -10.90 16.26 -9.24
CA GLU A 44 -10.34 17.60 -9.44
C GLU A 44 -10.13 18.30 -8.10
N GLU A 45 -9.14 19.17 -8.01
CA GLU A 45 -9.05 20.17 -6.95
C GLU A 45 -10.02 21.30 -7.31
N ASP A 46 -11.30 21.10 -7.06
CA ASP A 46 -12.25 22.21 -7.11
C ASP A 46 -11.94 23.16 -5.95
N GLU A 47 -11.25 24.26 -6.24
CA GLU A 47 -11.03 25.34 -5.28
C GLU A 47 -12.37 25.86 -4.72
N GLU A 48 -13.44 25.71 -5.48
CA GLU A 48 -14.80 26.15 -5.15
C GLU A 48 -15.80 24.98 -5.04
N GLY A 49 -15.38 23.77 -4.66
CA GLY A 49 -16.26 22.61 -4.62
C GLY A 49 -17.71 22.95 -4.23
N THR A 50 -18.67 22.28 -4.85
CA THR A 50 -20.09 22.57 -4.61
C THR A 50 -20.38 22.66 -3.11
N LEU A 51 -21.37 23.43 -2.69
CA LEU A 51 -21.77 23.53 -1.27
C LEU A 51 -21.98 22.14 -0.63
N ARG A 52 -22.34 21.15 -1.44
CA ARG A 52 -22.48 19.76 -1.03
C ARG A 52 -21.12 19.15 -0.68
N ASP A 53 -20.11 19.33 -1.52
CA ASP A 53 -18.76 18.80 -1.29
C ASP A 53 -18.11 19.42 -0.07
N GLN A 54 -18.29 20.73 0.13
CA GLN A 54 -17.81 21.42 1.32
C GLN A 54 -18.46 20.88 2.60
N ARG A 55 -19.77 20.64 2.57
CA ARG A 55 -20.51 20.05 3.72
C ARG A 55 -20.05 18.63 3.98
N GLN A 56 -19.94 17.81 2.94
CA GLN A 56 -19.45 16.44 3.06
C GLN A 56 -18.04 16.40 3.66
N ARG A 57 -17.14 17.24 3.15
CA ARG A 57 -15.78 17.36 3.67
C ARG A 57 -15.78 17.75 5.15
N ALA A 58 -16.55 18.75 5.55
CA ALA A 58 -16.64 19.19 6.94
C ALA A 58 -17.13 18.06 7.87
N ILE A 59 -18.07 17.25 7.40
CA ILE A 59 -18.55 16.07 8.15
C ILE A 59 -17.43 15.02 8.28
N GLN A 60 -16.75 14.69 7.21
CA GLN A 60 -15.66 13.71 7.19
C GLN A 60 -14.49 14.14 8.10
N GLU A 61 -14.07 15.42 8.02
CA GLU A 61 -13.01 15.96 8.87
C GLU A 61 -13.40 15.97 10.35
N ARG A 62 -14.68 16.19 10.67
CA ARG A 62 -15.18 16.09 12.03
C ARG A 62 -15.12 14.64 12.54
N ILE A 63 -15.68 13.71 11.78
CA ILE A 63 -15.71 12.27 12.15
C ILE A 63 -14.29 11.76 12.35
N THR A 64 -13.37 12.03 11.42
CA THR A 64 -11.98 11.57 11.52
C THR A 64 -11.26 12.17 12.72
N ARG A 65 -11.54 13.43 13.06
CA ARG A 65 -11.01 14.08 14.27
C ARG A 65 -11.53 13.41 15.54
N ASP A 66 -12.84 13.15 15.61
CA ASP A 66 -13.48 12.53 16.78
C ASP A 66 -12.98 11.10 17.00
N LEU A 67 -12.68 10.38 15.92
CA LEU A 67 -12.11 9.03 15.94
C LEU A 67 -10.57 9.02 16.06
N GLN A 68 -9.92 10.16 16.06
CA GLN A 68 -8.44 10.29 16.00
C GLN A 68 -7.83 9.65 14.76
N TYR A 69 -8.54 9.64 13.63
CA TYR A 69 -8.06 9.16 12.33
C TYR A 69 -7.45 10.31 11.54
N GLN A 70 -6.52 9.98 10.65
CA GLN A 70 -6.04 10.94 9.67
C GLN A 70 -7.02 11.01 8.50
N TYR A 71 -7.25 12.21 7.98
CA TYR A 71 -8.03 12.42 6.75
C TYR A 71 -7.09 12.78 5.60
N LEU A 72 -7.18 12.05 4.49
CA LEU A 72 -6.39 12.30 3.29
C LEU A 72 -7.28 12.39 2.05
N ARG A 73 -7.21 13.52 1.37
CA ARG A 73 -7.75 13.65 0.01
C ARG A 73 -6.73 13.12 -0.99
N VAL A 74 -7.16 12.15 -1.80
CA VAL A 74 -6.36 11.58 -2.88
C VAL A 74 -6.72 12.31 -4.16
N THR A 75 -5.87 13.26 -4.54
CA THR A 75 -6.03 14.10 -5.74
C THR A 75 -5.21 13.56 -6.92
N PRO A 76 -5.50 13.97 -8.17
CA PRO A 76 -4.70 13.61 -9.33
C PRO A 76 -3.21 13.96 -9.15
N GLU A 77 -2.88 15.10 -8.54
CA GLU A 77 -1.52 15.54 -8.27
C GLU A 77 -0.82 14.59 -7.30
N LEU A 78 -1.52 14.14 -6.23
CA LEU A 78 -0.99 13.17 -5.29
C LEU A 78 -0.74 11.82 -5.97
N ILE A 79 -1.65 11.38 -6.84
CA ILE A 79 -1.50 10.17 -7.65
C ILE A 79 -0.30 10.31 -8.58
N GLN A 80 -0.18 11.44 -9.28
CA GLN A 80 0.95 11.71 -10.19
C GLN A 80 2.28 11.72 -9.45
N LYS A 81 2.35 12.35 -8.27
CA LYS A 81 3.53 12.36 -7.42
C LYS A 81 3.98 10.95 -7.04
N HIS A 82 3.05 10.03 -6.82
CA HIS A 82 3.33 8.65 -6.42
C HIS A 82 3.14 7.64 -7.56
N TRP A 83 3.08 8.11 -8.80
CA TRP A 83 2.75 7.27 -9.96
C TRP A 83 3.67 6.05 -10.10
N GLN A 84 4.98 6.23 -9.94
CA GLN A 84 5.95 5.14 -10.04
C GLN A 84 5.67 4.06 -8.99
N PHE A 85 5.43 4.45 -7.75
CA PHE A 85 5.06 3.55 -6.66
C PHE A 85 3.76 2.79 -6.97
N ILE A 86 2.72 3.50 -7.42
CA ILE A 86 1.42 2.90 -7.77
C ILE A 86 1.59 1.87 -8.89
N CYS A 87 2.31 2.20 -9.96
CA CYS A 87 2.58 1.29 -11.06
C CYS A 87 3.34 0.04 -10.62
N ASN A 88 4.34 0.21 -9.77
CA ASN A 88 5.11 -0.91 -9.22
C ASN A 88 4.25 -1.83 -8.36
N TRP A 89 3.44 -1.28 -7.47
CA TRP A 89 2.57 -2.07 -6.61
C TRP A 89 1.43 -2.75 -7.37
N ARG A 90 0.92 -2.14 -8.43
CA ARG A 90 0.00 -2.81 -9.34
C ARG A 90 0.62 -4.06 -9.96
N ARG A 91 1.88 -3.98 -10.39
CA ARG A 91 2.64 -5.14 -10.90
C ARG A 91 2.94 -6.15 -9.78
N ALA A 92 3.35 -5.68 -8.60
CA ALA A 92 3.60 -6.50 -7.43
C ALA A 92 2.37 -7.34 -7.04
N THR A 93 1.19 -6.74 -7.04
CA THR A 93 -0.07 -7.44 -6.77
C THR A 93 -0.30 -8.59 -7.76
N ALA A 94 0.05 -8.42 -9.03
CA ALA A 94 -0.08 -9.49 -10.02
C ALA A 94 0.86 -10.69 -9.69
N PHE A 95 2.12 -10.43 -9.32
CA PHE A 95 3.06 -11.48 -8.88
C PHE A 95 2.55 -12.21 -7.64
N CYS A 96 2.15 -11.46 -6.60
CA CYS A 96 1.64 -12.04 -5.36
C CYS A 96 0.36 -12.86 -5.59
N SER A 97 -0.54 -12.38 -6.47
CA SER A 97 -1.76 -13.09 -6.81
C SER A 97 -1.51 -14.39 -7.57
N ALA A 98 -0.52 -14.43 -8.46
CA ALA A 98 -0.16 -15.61 -9.22
C ALA A 98 0.29 -16.77 -8.31
N VAL A 99 0.94 -16.47 -7.18
CA VAL A 99 1.47 -17.48 -6.25
C VAL A 99 0.66 -17.62 -4.96
N ARG A 100 -0.50 -16.99 -4.85
CA ARG A 100 -1.32 -16.96 -3.62
C ARG A 100 -1.69 -18.34 -3.06
N HIS A 101 -1.70 -19.38 -3.92
CA HIS A 101 -2.01 -20.76 -3.58
C HIS A 101 -0.78 -21.57 -3.14
N LEU A 102 0.42 -20.98 -3.21
CA LEU A 102 1.68 -21.62 -2.85
C LEU A 102 2.11 -21.20 -1.45
N ASN A 103 2.73 -22.11 -0.72
CA ASN A 103 3.45 -21.74 0.50
C ASN A 103 4.83 -21.23 0.10
N ILE A 104 5.04 -19.93 0.18
CA ILE A 104 6.31 -19.27 -0.19
C ILE A 104 7.14 -18.84 1.04
N GLN A 105 6.73 -19.26 2.25
CA GLN A 105 7.39 -18.85 3.49
C GLN A 105 8.89 -19.17 3.50
N GLN A 106 9.28 -20.33 3.00
CA GLN A 106 10.69 -20.69 2.90
C GLN A 106 11.49 -19.68 2.07
N TYR A 107 10.95 -19.26 0.92
CA TYR A 107 11.60 -18.22 0.08
C TYR A 107 11.65 -16.88 0.76
N GLU A 108 10.62 -16.50 1.51
CA GLU A 108 10.62 -15.26 2.29
C GLU A 108 11.75 -15.29 3.34
N ASP A 109 11.91 -16.37 4.05
CA ASP A 109 12.94 -16.49 5.11
C ASP A 109 14.36 -16.52 4.52
N GLU A 110 14.59 -17.25 3.44
CA GLU A 110 15.88 -17.34 2.76
C GLU A 110 16.26 -16.00 2.12
N VAL A 111 15.34 -15.33 1.42
CA VAL A 111 15.57 -14.00 0.84
C VAL A 111 15.85 -12.97 1.92
N CYS A 112 15.09 -12.98 3.02
CA CYS A 112 15.31 -12.07 4.14
C CYS A 112 16.71 -12.27 4.74
N ALA A 113 17.15 -13.51 4.95
CA ALA A 113 18.48 -13.83 5.43
C ALA A 113 19.58 -13.37 4.45
N MET A 114 19.39 -13.58 3.14
CA MET A 114 20.32 -13.13 2.10
C MET A 114 20.48 -11.60 2.08
N VAL A 115 19.37 -10.87 2.09
CA VAL A 115 19.39 -9.39 2.11
C VAL A 115 20.06 -8.89 3.39
N SER A 116 19.77 -9.50 4.54
CA SER A 116 20.39 -9.15 5.81
C SER A 116 21.90 -9.37 5.81
N ALA A 117 22.38 -10.45 5.21
CA ALA A 117 23.81 -10.77 5.11
C ALA A 117 24.57 -9.82 4.18
N ARG A 118 23.96 -9.44 3.05
CA ARG A 118 24.61 -8.58 2.03
C ARG A 118 24.35 -7.09 2.25
N ARG A 119 23.42 -6.73 3.13
CA ARG A 119 22.90 -5.39 3.44
C ARG A 119 22.18 -4.72 2.29
N THR A 120 22.75 -4.80 1.09
CA THR A 120 22.18 -4.23 -0.16
C THR A 120 22.43 -5.22 -1.28
N ILE A 121 21.39 -5.52 -2.07
CA ILE A 121 21.45 -6.47 -3.17
C ILE A 121 20.45 -6.10 -4.26
N ALA A 122 20.79 -6.35 -5.53
CA ALA A 122 19.86 -6.17 -6.64
C ALA A 122 18.88 -7.36 -6.75
N LEU A 123 17.64 -7.09 -7.17
CA LEU A 123 16.63 -8.13 -7.39
C LEU A 123 17.14 -9.22 -8.34
N SER A 124 17.84 -8.85 -9.42
CA SER A 124 18.43 -9.81 -10.36
C SER A 124 19.43 -10.77 -9.71
N GLU A 125 20.20 -10.30 -8.75
CA GLU A 125 21.16 -11.13 -8.03
C GLU A 125 20.43 -12.15 -7.15
N VAL A 126 19.38 -11.69 -6.43
CA VAL A 126 18.56 -12.61 -5.64
C VAL A 126 17.93 -13.67 -6.53
N VAL A 127 17.30 -13.28 -7.64
CA VAL A 127 16.66 -14.23 -8.58
C VAL A 127 17.66 -15.20 -9.16
N SER A 128 18.90 -14.78 -9.42
CA SER A 128 19.95 -15.64 -9.97
C SER A 128 20.39 -16.76 -9.01
N GLU A 129 20.36 -16.50 -7.69
CA GLU A 129 20.67 -17.54 -6.68
C GLU A 129 19.61 -18.66 -6.66
N TYR A 130 18.39 -18.37 -7.12
CA TYR A 130 17.27 -19.31 -7.17
C TYR A 130 16.99 -19.83 -8.58
N SER A 131 18.05 -20.15 -9.35
CA SER A 131 17.91 -20.65 -10.73
C SER A 131 17.06 -21.92 -10.89
N HIS A 132 16.85 -22.67 -9.80
CA HIS A 132 16.02 -23.86 -9.72
C HIS A 132 14.55 -23.60 -9.39
N ALA A 133 14.23 -22.37 -8.97
CA ALA A 133 12.87 -21.96 -8.60
C ALA A 133 12.20 -21.20 -9.73
N GLU A 134 10.86 -21.18 -9.71
CA GLU A 134 10.12 -20.32 -10.60
C GLU A 134 10.33 -18.85 -10.19
N HIS A 135 10.81 -18.02 -11.12
CA HIS A 135 11.14 -16.61 -10.85
C HIS A 135 9.99 -15.82 -10.24
N SER A 136 8.75 -16.13 -10.64
CA SER A 136 7.53 -15.50 -10.09
C SER A 136 7.40 -15.72 -8.59
N VAL A 137 7.80 -16.89 -8.08
CA VAL A 137 7.74 -17.22 -6.65
C VAL A 137 8.75 -16.39 -5.85
N VAL A 138 9.99 -16.32 -6.35
CA VAL A 138 11.07 -15.55 -5.70
C VAL A 138 10.73 -14.05 -5.69
N VAL A 139 10.25 -13.53 -6.83
CA VAL A 139 9.83 -12.13 -6.94
C VAL A 139 8.66 -11.82 -5.99
N ALA A 140 7.68 -12.71 -5.91
CA ALA A 140 6.56 -12.56 -4.99
C ALA A 140 6.99 -12.56 -3.51
N ALA A 141 7.94 -13.43 -3.13
CA ALA A 141 8.51 -13.45 -1.78
C ALA A 141 9.20 -12.11 -1.44
N ILE A 142 10.00 -11.58 -2.36
CA ILE A 142 10.65 -10.27 -2.22
C ILE A 142 9.59 -9.16 -2.02
N LEU A 143 8.56 -9.14 -2.85
CA LEU A 143 7.52 -8.12 -2.80
C LEU A 143 6.69 -8.20 -1.52
N LYS A 144 6.41 -9.41 -1.01
CA LYS A 144 5.77 -9.61 0.29
C LYS A 144 6.64 -9.12 1.44
N LEU A 145 7.94 -9.41 1.42
CA LEU A 145 8.88 -8.89 2.41
C LEU A 145 8.93 -7.36 2.40
N SER A 146 8.90 -6.75 1.21
CA SER A 146 8.84 -5.29 1.08
C SER A 146 7.52 -4.72 1.59
N GLN A 147 6.40 -5.39 1.33
CA GLN A 147 5.07 -5.01 1.85
C GLN A 147 5.02 -5.08 3.38
N GLN A 148 5.66 -6.10 3.97
CA GLN A 148 5.75 -6.28 5.42
C GLN A 148 6.76 -5.33 6.09
N GLY A 149 7.53 -4.57 5.31
CA GLY A 149 8.61 -3.70 5.81
C GLY A 149 9.83 -4.47 6.32
N ARG A 150 9.94 -5.79 6.07
CA ARG A 150 11.09 -6.62 6.48
C ARG A 150 12.31 -6.37 5.58
N VAL A 151 12.08 -5.94 4.37
CA VAL A 151 13.09 -5.54 3.39
C VAL A 151 12.66 -4.19 2.80
N LEU A 152 13.57 -3.24 2.76
CA LEU A 152 13.35 -1.97 2.09
C LEU A 152 13.61 -2.11 0.59
N SER A 153 12.94 -1.31 -0.22
CA SER A 153 13.14 -1.30 -1.67
C SER A 153 12.99 0.10 -2.23
N ASP A 154 13.62 0.35 -3.39
CA ASP A 154 13.58 1.63 -4.10
C ASP A 154 12.36 1.76 -5.05
N LEU A 155 11.31 0.97 -4.81
CA LEU A 155 10.09 0.93 -5.63
C LEU A 155 9.28 2.23 -5.62
N ASP A 156 9.57 3.14 -4.71
CA ASP A 156 9.02 4.50 -4.69
C ASP A 156 9.68 5.42 -5.73
N LYS A 157 10.90 5.09 -6.19
CA LYS A 157 11.73 5.90 -7.07
C LYS A 157 11.91 5.30 -8.45
N LEU A 158 12.16 4.00 -8.51
CA LEU A 158 12.51 3.30 -9.74
C LEU A 158 11.49 2.23 -10.13
N ALA A 159 11.43 1.93 -11.43
CA ALA A 159 10.55 0.88 -11.93
C ALA A 159 10.97 -0.50 -11.43
N LEU A 160 9.98 -1.31 -10.98
CA LEU A 160 10.19 -2.71 -10.61
C LEU A 160 10.86 -3.46 -11.78
N GLY A 161 12.05 -3.98 -11.54
CA GLY A 161 12.83 -4.68 -12.55
C GLY A 161 14.12 -5.27 -11.98
N PRO A 162 14.99 -5.80 -12.85
CA PRO A 162 16.23 -6.49 -12.45
C PRO A 162 17.16 -5.61 -11.57
N ARG A 163 17.08 -4.29 -11.73
CA ARG A 163 17.92 -3.31 -11.01
C ARG A 163 17.28 -2.79 -9.73
N THR A 164 16.08 -3.25 -9.37
CA THR A 164 15.47 -2.90 -8.08
C THR A 164 16.42 -3.25 -6.95
N VAL A 165 16.70 -2.28 -6.11
CA VAL A 165 17.61 -2.43 -4.96
C VAL A 165 16.80 -2.84 -3.73
N LEU A 166 17.31 -3.84 -3.03
CA LEU A 166 16.78 -4.36 -1.79
C LEU A 166 17.77 -4.08 -0.68
N GLU A 167 17.30 -3.55 0.45
CA GLU A 167 18.12 -3.20 1.60
C GLU A 167 17.57 -3.87 2.87
N ALA A 168 18.48 -4.29 3.75
CA ALA A 168 18.11 -4.75 5.08
C ALA A 168 17.54 -3.56 5.89
N GLN A 169 16.48 -3.86 6.66
CA GLN A 169 15.92 -2.91 7.59
C GLN A 169 16.78 -2.80 8.87
#